data_ae7e5fe13334afd171ab4665d48a83e1
#
_entry.id   ae7e5fe13334afd171ab4665d48a83e1
#
_cell.length_a   1.000
_cell.length_b   1.000
_cell.length_c   1.000
_cell.angle_alpha   90.00
_cell.angle_beta   90.00
_cell.angle_gamma   90.00
#
_symmetry.space_group_name_H-M   'P 1'
#
loop_
_entity.id
_entity.type
_entity.pdbx_description
1 polymer ?
#
loop_
_entity_poly.entity_id
_entity_poly.type
_entity_poly.pdbx_seq_one_letter_code
_entity_poly.pdbx_strand_id
1 'polypeptide(L)'
;MEQAGSDLERIVEQSLRQAPPLEAPLMAWPVVCGSAVAERTRALSFVDGVLRVDVPDGGWRSELQTLAPRYLAAINRYTIRAVRRIEFVVSRPENALQNSR
;
A
#
# COMPACT_ATOMS: atom_id res chain seq x y z
N MET A 1 -0.42 -24.83 9.41
CA MET A 1 -0.44 -23.50 9.83
C MET A 1 0.63 -22.71 9.19
N GLU A 2 1.88 -22.91 9.59
CA GLU A 2 2.93 -22.18 8.96
C GLU A 2 2.99 -22.44 7.48
N GLN A 3 2.71 -23.66 7.10
CA GLN A 3 2.75 -23.99 5.70
C GLN A 3 1.69 -23.28 4.91
N ALA A 4 0.52 -23.13 5.50
CA ALA A 4 -0.54 -22.43 4.81
C ALA A 4 -0.15 -20.99 4.58
N GLY A 5 0.48 -20.36 5.58
CA GLY A 5 0.92 -19.00 5.45
C GLY A 5 2.01 -18.88 4.39
N SER A 6 2.94 -19.82 4.38
CA SER A 6 4.00 -19.81 3.40
C SER A 6 3.46 -19.97 1.99
N ASP A 7 2.50 -20.88 1.83
CA ASP A 7 1.92 -21.08 0.51
C ASP A 7 1.21 -19.85 0.03
N LEU A 8 0.49 -19.18 0.91
CA LEU A 8 -0.20 -17.97 0.55
C LEU A 8 0.77 -16.88 0.14
N GLU A 9 1.84 -16.73 0.89
CA GLU A 9 2.84 -15.75 0.57
C GLU A 9 3.47 -16.03 -0.79
N ARG A 10 3.72 -17.27 -1.06
CA ARG A 10 4.33 -17.65 -2.33
C ARG A 10 3.41 -17.35 -3.49
N ILE A 11 2.12 -17.61 -3.33
CA ILE A 11 1.15 -17.32 -4.38
C ILE A 11 1.08 -15.83 -4.65
N VAL A 12 1.05 -15.03 -3.60
CA VAL A 12 1.01 -13.59 -3.74
C VAL A 12 2.27 -13.09 -4.42
N GLU A 13 3.42 -13.61 -4.00
CA GLU A 13 4.67 -13.20 -4.58
C GLU A 13 4.72 -13.48 -6.07
N GLN A 14 4.26 -14.65 -6.47
CA GLN A 14 4.23 -15.00 -7.88
C GLN A 14 3.32 -14.09 -8.66
N SER A 15 2.16 -13.79 -8.10
CA SER A 15 1.21 -12.90 -8.77
C SER A 15 1.82 -11.53 -8.97
N LEU A 16 2.51 -11.03 -7.96
CA LEU A 16 3.10 -9.70 -8.04
C LEU A 16 4.22 -9.65 -9.06
N ARG A 17 4.97 -10.74 -9.20
CA ARG A 17 6.03 -10.78 -10.19
C ARG A 17 5.50 -10.77 -11.60
N GLN A 18 4.30 -11.25 -11.80
CA GLN A 18 3.68 -11.25 -13.11
C GLN A 18 2.94 -9.98 -13.40
N ALA A 19 2.72 -9.13 -12.39
CA ALA A 19 2.02 -7.89 -12.59
C ALA A 19 2.91 -6.90 -13.33
N PRO A 20 2.33 -5.97 -14.10
CA PRO A 20 3.12 -4.92 -14.72
C PRO A 20 3.89 -4.16 -13.65
N PRO A 21 5.14 -3.78 -13.93
CA PRO A 21 5.97 -3.14 -12.91
C PRO A 21 5.34 -1.89 -12.30
N LEU A 22 4.52 -1.16 -13.05
CA LEU A 22 3.90 0.04 -12.52
C LEU A 22 2.71 -0.26 -11.62
N GLU A 23 2.22 -1.48 -11.64
CA GLU A 23 1.08 -1.85 -10.82
C GLU A 23 1.44 -2.73 -9.64
N ALA A 24 2.61 -3.34 -9.67
CA ALA A 24 3.01 -4.23 -8.60
C ALA A 24 2.98 -3.56 -7.22
N PRO A 25 3.46 -2.31 -7.07
CA PRO A 25 3.38 -1.68 -5.75
C PRO A 25 1.96 -1.47 -5.26
N LEU A 26 1.03 -1.20 -6.18
CA LEU A 26 -0.37 -1.04 -5.80
C LEU A 26 -0.92 -2.34 -5.25
N MET A 27 -0.58 -3.45 -5.88
CA MET A 27 -1.06 -4.75 -5.45
C MET A 27 -0.37 -5.21 -4.18
N ALA A 28 0.87 -4.80 -3.96
CA ALA A 28 1.63 -5.22 -2.80
C ALA A 28 1.18 -4.50 -1.54
N TRP A 29 0.65 -3.30 -1.66
CA TRP A 29 0.32 -2.49 -0.49
C TRP A 29 -0.58 -3.23 0.51
N PRO A 30 -1.73 -3.79 0.11
CA PRO A 30 -2.59 -4.45 1.10
C PRO A 30 -1.91 -5.63 1.77
N VAL A 31 -0.95 -6.26 1.10
CA VAL A 31 -0.25 -7.39 1.67
C VAL A 31 0.73 -6.93 2.74
N VAL A 32 1.51 -5.89 2.45
CA VAL A 32 2.57 -5.49 3.38
C VAL A 32 2.04 -4.70 4.57
N CYS A 33 0.93 -3.99 4.41
CA CYS A 33 0.42 -3.20 5.52
C CYS A 33 -0.48 -3.98 6.45
N GLY A 34 -0.94 -5.16 6.04
CA GLY A 34 -1.79 -5.97 6.88
C GLY A 34 -3.25 -5.62 6.75
N SER A 35 -4.13 -6.53 7.16
CA SER A 35 -5.55 -6.39 6.89
C SER A 35 -6.17 -5.19 7.61
N ALA A 36 -5.74 -4.91 8.84
CA ALA A 36 -6.32 -3.80 9.58
C ALA A 36 -6.07 -2.47 8.88
N VAL A 37 -4.87 -2.27 8.36
CA VAL A 37 -4.54 -1.05 7.65
C VAL A 37 -5.13 -1.08 6.25
N ALA A 38 -5.10 -2.24 5.63
CA ALA A 38 -5.60 -2.35 4.26
C ALA A 38 -7.08 -2.00 4.15
N GLU A 39 -7.84 -2.27 5.21
CA GLU A 39 -9.26 -1.96 5.19
C GLU A 39 -9.53 -0.47 5.23
N ARG A 40 -8.59 0.30 5.72
CA ARG A 40 -8.77 1.74 5.89
C ARG A 40 -8.03 2.57 4.88
N THR A 41 -7.20 1.94 4.06
CA THR A 41 -6.35 2.67 3.14
C THR A 41 -6.52 2.11 1.74
N ARG A 42 -5.93 2.82 0.77
CA ARG A 42 -6.05 2.39 -0.60
C ARG A 42 -4.87 2.92 -1.38
N ALA A 43 -4.17 2.03 -2.04
CA ALA A 43 -3.09 2.44 -2.92
C ALA A 43 -3.69 3.04 -4.18
N LEU A 44 -3.30 4.25 -4.50
CA LEU A 44 -3.90 5.00 -5.59
C LEU A 44 -3.08 4.95 -6.86
N SER A 45 -1.78 5.14 -6.76
CA SER A 45 -0.95 5.25 -7.94
C SER A 45 0.51 5.01 -7.58
N PHE A 46 1.27 4.66 -8.59
CA PHE A 46 2.72 4.53 -8.47
C PHE A 46 3.32 5.25 -9.66
N VAL A 47 3.88 6.42 -9.41
CA VAL A 47 4.45 7.26 -10.45
C VAL A 47 5.79 7.79 -9.99
N ASP A 48 6.80 7.65 -10.83
CA ASP A 48 8.14 8.17 -10.55
C ASP A 48 8.70 7.67 -9.23
N GLY A 49 8.42 6.41 -8.92
CA GLY A 49 8.92 5.81 -7.70
C GLY A 49 8.15 6.17 -6.45
N VAL A 50 7.05 6.89 -6.58
CA VAL A 50 6.25 7.31 -5.43
C VAL A 50 4.94 6.54 -5.42
N LEU A 51 4.71 5.81 -4.34
CA LEU A 51 3.45 5.11 -4.12
C LEU A 51 2.54 6.02 -3.30
N ARG A 52 1.41 6.39 -3.87
CA ARG A 52 0.46 7.23 -3.16
C ARG A 52 -0.63 6.37 -2.56
N VAL A 53 -0.91 6.61 -1.29
CA VAL A 53 -1.87 5.82 -0.53
C VAL A 53 -2.87 6.77 0.12
N ASP A 54 -4.14 6.49 -0.11
CA ASP A 54 -5.22 7.25 0.49
C ASP A 54 -5.45 6.78 1.91
N VAL A 55 -5.56 7.73 2.83
CA VAL A 55 -5.82 7.42 4.24
C VAL A 55 -7.04 8.21 4.71
N PRO A 56 -7.70 7.74 5.79
CA PRO A 56 -8.95 8.37 6.22
C PRO A 56 -8.80 9.79 6.75
N ASP A 57 -7.72 10.07 7.48
CA ASP A 57 -7.58 11.39 8.09
C ASP A 57 -6.13 11.63 8.44
N GLY A 58 -5.87 12.82 9.02
CA GLY A 58 -4.51 13.23 9.35
C GLY A 58 -3.86 12.40 10.43
N GLY A 59 -4.65 11.88 11.35
CA GLY A 59 -4.13 10.99 12.38
C GLY A 59 -3.57 9.72 11.79
N TRP A 60 -4.30 9.13 10.87
CA TRP A 60 -3.84 7.95 10.16
C TRP A 60 -2.58 8.26 9.36
N ARG A 61 -2.56 9.42 8.73
CA ARG A 61 -1.39 9.80 7.94
C ARG A 61 -0.14 9.89 8.81
N SER A 62 -0.24 10.54 9.94
CA SER A 62 0.89 10.66 10.86
C SER A 62 1.40 9.30 11.31
N GLU A 63 0.46 8.47 11.70
CA GLU A 63 0.79 7.14 12.19
C GLU A 63 1.52 6.34 11.11
N LEU A 64 0.98 6.35 9.91
CA LEU A 64 1.56 5.54 8.84
C LEU A 64 2.87 6.12 8.33
N GLN A 65 3.04 7.43 8.41
CA GLN A 65 4.32 8.02 8.04
C GLN A 65 5.44 7.54 8.94
N THR A 66 5.13 7.34 10.20
CA THR A 66 6.11 6.80 11.13
C THR A 66 6.52 5.39 10.75
N LEU A 67 5.59 4.63 10.19
CA LEU A 67 5.85 3.25 9.79
C LEU A 67 6.32 3.11 8.35
N ALA A 68 6.37 4.21 7.63
CA ALA A 68 6.68 4.17 6.20
C ALA A 68 7.98 3.47 5.85
N PRO A 69 9.08 3.67 6.60
CA PRO A 69 10.31 2.97 6.23
C PRO A 69 10.17 1.46 6.27
N ARG A 70 9.39 0.97 7.21
CA ARG A 70 9.15 -0.46 7.32
C ARG A 70 8.34 -0.97 6.15
N TYR A 71 7.28 -0.25 5.81
CA TYR A 71 6.45 -0.64 4.67
C TYR A 71 7.24 -0.56 3.38
N LEU A 72 8.08 0.46 3.25
CA LEU A 72 8.86 0.65 2.05
C LEU A 72 9.80 -0.53 1.83
N ALA A 73 10.48 -0.95 2.88
CA ALA A 73 11.38 -2.10 2.77
C ALA A 73 10.60 -3.35 2.39
N ALA A 74 9.41 -3.52 2.98
CA ALA A 74 8.62 -4.71 2.70
C ALA A 74 8.12 -4.71 1.25
N ILE A 75 7.67 -3.57 0.77
CA ILE A 75 7.17 -3.49 -0.60
C ILE A 75 8.26 -3.82 -1.59
N ASN A 76 9.46 -3.31 -1.35
CA ASN A 76 10.55 -3.51 -2.30
C ASN A 76 11.02 -4.95 -2.37
N ARG A 77 10.53 -5.80 -1.48
CA ARG A 77 10.80 -7.23 -1.60
C ARG A 77 9.91 -7.88 -2.64
N TYR A 78 8.82 -7.23 -3.00
CA TYR A 78 7.85 -7.81 -3.93
C TYR A 78 7.86 -7.17 -5.31
N THR A 79 8.58 -6.07 -5.48
CA THR A 79 8.50 -5.33 -6.72
C THR A 79 9.85 -5.29 -7.42
N ILE A 80 9.80 -5.31 -8.74
CA ILE A 80 11.02 -5.21 -9.55
C ILE A 80 11.50 -3.77 -9.55
N ARG A 81 10.59 -2.83 -9.73
CA ARG A 81 10.93 -1.43 -9.67
C ARG A 81 10.89 -0.95 -8.25
N ALA A 82 11.94 -0.27 -7.84
CA ALA A 82 12.02 0.19 -6.47
C ALA A 82 11.02 1.30 -6.21
N VAL A 83 10.32 1.18 -5.10
CA VAL A 83 9.50 2.26 -4.58
C VAL A 83 10.43 3.13 -3.75
N ARG A 84 10.52 4.40 -4.13
CA ARG A 84 11.45 5.31 -3.46
C ARG A 84 10.84 5.93 -2.23
N ARG A 85 9.53 6.14 -2.24
CA ARG A 85 8.86 6.66 -1.07
C ARG A 85 7.37 6.41 -1.16
N ILE A 86 6.72 6.45 -0.01
CA ILE A 86 5.27 6.30 0.08
C ILE A 86 4.71 7.63 0.54
N GLU A 87 3.72 8.12 -0.19
CA GLU A 87 3.07 9.38 0.12
C GLU A 87 1.65 9.10 0.58
N PHE A 88 1.34 9.47 1.81
CA PHE A 88 0.01 9.26 2.34
C PHE A 88 -0.80 10.54 2.18
N VAL A 89 -1.96 10.41 1.55
CA VAL A 89 -2.79 11.57 1.27
C VAL A 89 -4.18 11.35 1.86
N VAL A 90 -4.77 12.43 2.31
CA VAL A 90 -6.14 12.40 2.77
C VAL A 90 -6.99 12.92 1.62
N SER A 91 -7.38 12.00 0.75
CA SER A 91 -8.06 12.39 -0.47
C SER A 91 -9.56 12.41 -0.33
N ARG A 92 -10.08 12.03 0.82
CA ARG A 92 -11.52 12.06 1.06
C ARG A 92 -11.81 12.77 2.36
N PRO A 93 -11.59 14.07 2.40
CA PRO A 93 -11.91 14.83 3.60
C PRO A 93 -13.42 14.83 3.81
N GLU A 94 -13.80 15.05 5.06
CA GLU A 94 -15.21 15.01 5.41
C GLU A 94 -16.04 16.00 4.66
N ASN A 95 -15.51 17.19 4.45
CA ASN A 95 -16.30 18.18 3.75
C ASN A 95 -16.54 17.78 2.31
N ALA A 96 -15.65 16.98 1.72
CA ALA A 96 -15.91 16.47 0.40
C ALA A 96 -17.09 15.53 0.41
N LEU A 97 -17.19 14.71 1.45
CA LEU A 97 -18.36 13.83 1.57
C LEU A 97 -19.63 14.63 1.75
N GLN A 98 -19.57 15.66 2.52
CA GLN A 98 -20.73 16.49 2.72
C GLN A 98 -21.13 17.20 1.46
N ASN A 99 -20.16 17.64 0.71
CA ASN A 99 -20.43 18.37 -0.50
C ASN A 99 -21.04 17.52 -1.58
N SER A 100 -20.83 16.23 -1.49
CA SER A 100 -21.36 15.37 -2.54
C SER A 100 -22.85 15.13 -2.39
N ARG A 101 -23.47 15.65 -1.36
CA ARG A 101 -24.93 15.54 -1.24
C ARG A 101 -25.67 16.57 -2.01
#